data_a50e673d4bb61110625b390d986dd915
#
_entry.id   a50e673d4bb61110625b390d986dd915
#
_cell.length_a   1.000
_cell.length_b   1.000
_cell.length_c   1.000
_cell.angle_alpha   90.00
_cell.angle_beta   90.00
_cell.angle_gamma   90.00
#
_symmetry.space_group_name_H-M   'P 1'
#
loop_
_entity.id
_entity.type
_entity.pdbx_description
1 polymer ?
#
loop_
_entity_poly.entity_id
_entity_poly.type
_entity_poly.pdbx_seq_one_letter_code
_entity_poly.pdbx_strand_id
1 'polypeptide(L)'
;FGADVIKVERDDGVGDGTRSLGWRDPTDDVTLWWKLIGRNKRTIVLDLKSTEGRTNLLRLAATADVLVENFRPGTLERLHLGPTELHEQNPDLVITRVTGFGQTGPYAQRAGFATLAEAMSGFAGLNGEPDGPPLLPPIALTDEVTALVAAFATMVALHSGRGQVVDVNLLESMLQLMGPLPAAAAALGYDQPRLGSGIPYSVPRGTYRTKDEQGVAISTSSEPVARRVLELVGLGDDDGLRTSAGRVADRARVDEAVSRYVGERTAAEVIERFVE
;
A
#
# COMPACT_ATOMS: atom_id res chain seq x y z
N PHE A 1 15.88 -8.50 3.02
CA PHE A 1 16.48 -8.79 1.71
C PHE A 1 18.01 -8.99 1.78
N GLY A 2 18.58 -9.23 2.97
CA GLY A 2 20.01 -9.51 3.15
C GLY A 2 20.90 -8.28 3.43
N ALA A 3 20.35 -7.07 3.49
CA ALA A 3 21.10 -5.88 3.89
C ALA A 3 21.48 -5.94 5.38
N ASP A 4 22.65 -5.44 5.72
CA ASP A 4 23.04 -5.15 7.11
C ASP A 4 22.43 -3.79 7.50
N VAL A 5 21.47 -3.79 8.41
CA VAL A 5 20.69 -2.61 8.76
C VAL A 5 21.00 -2.17 10.19
N ILE A 6 21.43 -0.91 10.31
CA ILE A 6 21.58 -0.23 11.61
C ILE A 6 20.43 0.75 11.76
N LYS A 7 19.55 0.51 12.74
CA LYS A 7 18.46 1.41 13.09
C LYS A 7 18.94 2.40 14.16
N VAL A 8 18.93 3.66 13.81
CA VAL A 8 19.21 4.74 14.77
C VAL A 8 17.91 5.11 15.49
N GLU A 9 17.91 5.04 16.79
CA GLU A 9 16.79 5.42 17.63
C GLU A 9 17.15 6.65 18.49
N ARG A 10 16.13 7.37 18.92
CA ARG A 10 16.30 8.56 19.77
C ARG A 10 16.65 8.16 21.20
N ASP A 11 17.41 9.04 21.86
CA ASP A 11 17.83 8.89 23.26
C ASP A 11 16.79 9.54 24.21
N ASP A 12 15.61 8.95 24.29
CA ASP A 12 14.52 9.44 25.14
C ASP A 12 13.94 8.34 26.06
N GLY A 13 14.58 7.17 26.10
CA GLY A 13 14.12 6.01 26.85
C GLY A 13 12.91 5.28 26.24
N VAL A 14 12.30 5.82 25.17
CA VAL A 14 11.15 5.23 24.47
C VAL A 14 11.57 4.53 23.18
N GLY A 15 12.50 5.13 22.44
CA GLY A 15 12.98 4.63 21.17
C GLY A 15 11.94 4.79 20.05
N ASP A 16 11.81 3.76 19.20
CA ASP A 16 10.84 3.74 18.11
C ASP A 16 9.40 3.52 18.61
N GLY A 17 8.43 4.26 18.05
CA GLY A 17 7.02 4.17 18.43
C GLY A 17 6.41 2.77 18.28
N THR A 18 6.95 1.94 17.37
CA THR A 18 6.49 0.56 17.17
C THR A 18 6.84 -0.37 18.33
N ARG A 19 7.76 0.03 19.21
CA ARG A 19 8.05 -0.68 20.46
C ARG A 19 6.87 -0.68 21.44
N SER A 20 5.90 0.22 21.25
CA SER A 20 4.70 0.32 22.09
C SER A 20 3.39 0.13 21.31
N LEU A 21 3.45 -0.18 20.02
CA LEU A 21 2.28 -0.25 19.13
C LEU A 21 1.68 -1.66 19.10
N GLY A 22 0.37 -1.75 19.29
CA GLY A 22 -0.43 -2.96 19.06
C GLY A 22 -0.25 -4.06 20.11
N TRP A 23 -0.35 -5.31 19.65
CA TRP A 23 -0.32 -6.49 20.53
C TRP A 23 1.08 -6.80 21.01
N ARG A 24 1.16 -7.31 22.25
CA ARG A 24 2.41 -7.76 22.88
C ARG A 24 2.48 -9.28 22.91
N ASP A 25 3.67 -9.80 22.70
CA ASP A 25 3.94 -11.22 22.91
C ASP A 25 3.92 -11.52 24.43
N PRO A 26 3.09 -12.49 24.89
CA PRO A 26 2.98 -12.80 26.31
C PRO A 26 4.26 -13.42 26.90
N THR A 27 5.22 -13.84 26.08
CA THR A 27 6.44 -14.50 26.56
C THR A 27 7.53 -13.51 26.99
N ASP A 28 7.58 -12.32 26.39
CA ASP A 28 8.66 -11.35 26.64
C ASP A 28 8.19 -9.89 26.67
N ASP A 29 6.87 -9.67 26.59
CA ASP A 29 6.24 -8.34 26.61
C ASP A 29 6.72 -7.39 25.46
N VAL A 30 7.28 -7.95 24.39
CA VAL A 30 7.68 -7.18 23.20
C VAL A 30 6.51 -7.10 22.22
N THR A 31 6.29 -5.92 21.59
CA THR A 31 5.22 -5.78 20.62
C THR A 31 5.47 -6.62 19.37
N LEU A 32 4.41 -7.21 18.82
CA LEU A 32 4.49 -8.01 17.58
C LEU A 32 4.91 -7.15 16.38
N TRP A 33 4.52 -5.86 16.35
CA TRP A 33 5.00 -4.91 15.35
C TRP A 33 6.52 -4.75 15.41
N TRP A 34 7.09 -4.56 16.61
CA TRP A 34 8.53 -4.45 16.74
C TRP A 34 9.25 -5.74 16.35
N LYS A 35 8.73 -6.90 16.74
CA LYS A 35 9.30 -8.20 16.31
C LYS A 35 9.29 -8.36 14.80
N LEU A 36 8.24 -7.90 14.13
CA LEU A 36 8.12 -7.97 12.67
C LEU A 36 9.08 -7.02 11.97
N ILE A 37 9.00 -5.72 12.26
CA ILE A 37 9.76 -4.71 11.51
C ILE A 37 11.19 -4.52 12.03
N GLY A 38 11.45 -4.79 13.30
CA GLY A 38 12.80 -4.76 13.89
C GLY A 38 13.68 -5.96 13.54
N ARG A 39 13.09 -7.00 12.96
CA ARG A 39 13.77 -8.23 12.56
C ARG A 39 15.01 -7.96 11.71
N ASN A 40 16.13 -8.62 12.04
CA ASN A 40 17.42 -8.51 11.34
C ASN A 40 18.02 -7.10 11.33
N LYS A 41 17.60 -6.22 12.24
CA LYS A 41 18.21 -4.89 12.40
C LYS A 41 19.00 -4.83 13.69
N ARG A 42 20.17 -4.25 13.66
CA ARG A 42 20.90 -3.81 14.85
C ARG A 42 20.39 -2.42 15.22
N THR A 43 20.25 -2.15 16.51
CA THR A 43 19.80 -0.84 16.99
C THR A 43 20.91 -0.12 17.73
N ILE A 44 21.00 1.19 17.53
CA ILE A 44 21.84 2.10 18.30
C ILE A 44 21.00 3.31 18.72
N VAL A 45 21.39 3.93 19.81
CA VAL A 45 20.75 5.13 20.34
C VAL A 45 21.67 6.33 20.10
N LEU A 46 21.15 7.37 19.43
CA LEU A 46 21.86 8.62 19.20
C LEU A 46 20.95 9.83 19.44
N ASP A 47 21.42 10.79 20.23
CA ASP A 47 20.80 12.11 20.27
C ASP A 47 21.31 12.97 19.09
N LEU A 48 20.54 13.01 18.01
CA LEU A 48 20.90 13.80 16.81
C LEU A 48 20.90 15.30 17.03
N LYS A 49 20.42 15.80 18.18
CA LYS A 49 20.51 17.19 18.55
C LYS A 49 21.86 17.54 19.17
N SER A 50 22.56 16.57 19.73
CA SER A 50 23.90 16.72 20.28
C SER A 50 24.96 16.74 19.19
N THR A 51 26.09 17.39 19.42
CA THR A 51 27.24 17.39 18.52
C THR A 51 27.80 15.98 18.35
N GLU A 52 27.88 15.23 19.44
CA GLU A 52 28.38 13.85 19.43
C GLU A 52 27.48 12.92 18.58
N GLY A 53 26.15 12.98 18.78
CA GLY A 53 25.19 12.17 18.01
C GLY A 53 25.25 12.46 16.53
N ARG A 54 25.34 13.74 16.12
CA ARG A 54 25.54 14.13 14.72
C ARG A 54 26.83 13.59 14.15
N THR A 55 27.95 13.78 14.87
CA THR A 55 29.27 13.29 14.43
C THR A 55 29.24 11.76 14.24
N ASN A 56 28.62 11.04 15.15
CA ASN A 56 28.51 9.59 15.04
C ASN A 56 27.62 9.15 13.86
N LEU A 57 26.52 9.87 13.58
CA LEU A 57 25.71 9.58 12.40
C LEU A 57 26.50 9.84 11.11
N LEU A 58 27.21 10.94 11.00
CA LEU A 58 28.05 11.25 9.82
C LEU A 58 29.14 10.18 9.60
N ARG A 59 29.74 9.67 10.67
CA ARG A 59 30.71 8.56 10.58
C ARG A 59 30.10 7.27 10.08
N LEU A 60 28.85 6.97 10.48
CA LEU A 60 28.10 5.82 9.94
C LEU A 60 27.77 6.05 8.45
N ALA A 61 27.26 7.22 8.10
CA ALA A 61 26.91 7.57 6.73
C ALA A 61 28.11 7.51 5.77
N ALA A 62 29.31 7.83 6.27
CA ALA A 62 30.56 7.76 5.48
C ALA A 62 30.86 6.36 4.95
N THR A 63 30.31 5.30 5.55
CA THR A 63 30.56 3.91 5.16
C THR A 63 29.28 3.16 4.78
N ALA A 64 28.14 3.84 4.78
CA ALA A 64 26.87 3.25 4.40
C ALA A 64 26.62 3.37 2.90
N ASP A 65 25.92 2.40 2.33
CA ASP A 65 25.41 2.49 0.95
C ASP A 65 24.11 3.29 0.89
N VAL A 66 23.29 3.21 1.95
CA VAL A 66 21.95 3.82 2.01
C VAL A 66 21.69 4.44 3.37
N LEU A 67 21.10 5.63 3.38
CA LEU A 67 20.46 6.23 4.54
C LEU A 67 18.95 6.35 4.25
N VAL A 68 18.11 5.80 5.15
CA VAL A 68 16.65 5.94 5.05
C VAL A 68 16.14 6.79 6.21
N GLU A 69 15.31 7.77 5.89
CA GLU A 69 14.70 8.63 6.92
C GLU A 69 13.22 8.92 6.59
N ASN A 70 12.42 9.21 7.62
CA ASN A 70 11.03 9.62 7.47
C ASN A 70 10.65 10.83 8.36
N PHE A 71 11.57 11.73 8.56
CA PHE A 71 11.31 12.98 9.25
C PHE A 71 10.48 13.95 8.39
N ARG A 72 9.89 14.94 9.03
CA ARG A 72 9.29 16.06 8.29
C ARG A 72 10.35 16.79 7.46
N PRO A 73 10.00 17.26 6.24
CA PRO A 73 10.93 18.00 5.40
C PRO A 73 11.63 19.14 6.16
N GLY A 74 12.92 19.28 5.92
CA GLY A 74 13.76 20.26 6.59
C GLY A 74 14.26 19.88 8.00
N THR A 75 13.89 18.70 8.52
CA THR A 75 14.34 18.28 9.87
C THR A 75 15.82 17.90 9.88
N LEU A 76 16.28 17.09 8.91
CA LEU A 76 17.69 16.75 8.80
C LEU A 76 18.55 17.98 8.51
N GLU A 77 18.07 18.87 7.66
CA GLU A 77 18.74 20.14 7.33
C GLU A 77 18.95 21.00 8.58
N ARG A 78 17.93 21.16 9.42
CA ARG A 78 18.06 21.89 10.70
C ARG A 78 19.03 21.24 11.69
N LEU A 79 19.25 19.93 11.55
CA LEU A 79 20.23 19.19 12.34
C LEU A 79 21.63 19.18 11.71
N HIS A 80 21.83 19.84 10.58
CA HIS A 80 23.08 19.77 9.80
C HIS A 80 23.42 18.32 9.40
N LEU A 81 22.41 17.56 9.00
CA LEU A 81 22.46 16.17 8.53
C LEU A 81 21.66 16.03 7.23
N GLY A 82 21.48 17.12 6.49
CA GLY A 82 20.78 17.13 5.21
C GLY A 82 21.58 16.43 4.11
N PRO A 83 20.98 16.26 2.92
CA PRO A 83 21.65 15.60 1.79
C PRO A 83 22.99 16.23 1.43
N THR A 84 23.14 17.55 1.58
CA THR A 84 24.42 18.25 1.29
C THR A 84 25.51 17.76 2.23
N GLU A 85 25.30 17.84 3.54
CA GLU A 85 26.28 17.44 4.54
C GLU A 85 26.58 15.93 4.47
N LEU A 86 25.56 15.10 4.18
CA LEU A 86 25.74 13.67 4.02
C LEU A 86 26.58 13.33 2.78
N HIS A 87 26.33 13.99 1.64
CA HIS A 87 27.08 13.77 0.41
C HIS A 87 28.50 14.36 0.46
N GLU A 88 28.76 15.37 1.30
CA GLU A 88 30.12 15.80 1.62
C GLU A 88 30.96 14.71 2.30
N GLN A 89 30.30 13.85 3.11
CA GLN A 89 30.96 12.72 3.76
C GLN A 89 31.03 11.48 2.87
N ASN A 90 29.99 11.25 2.07
CA ASN A 90 29.90 10.09 1.18
C ASN A 90 29.13 10.46 -0.10
N PRO A 91 29.82 10.84 -1.17
CA PRO A 91 29.20 11.22 -2.43
C PRO A 91 28.37 10.12 -3.10
N ASP A 92 28.64 8.85 -2.76
CA ASP A 92 27.96 7.68 -3.33
C ASP A 92 26.73 7.25 -2.52
N LEU A 93 26.45 7.91 -1.37
CA LEU A 93 25.32 7.56 -0.50
C LEU A 93 23.97 7.76 -1.21
N VAL A 94 23.15 6.73 -1.20
CA VAL A 94 21.73 6.85 -1.56
C VAL A 94 20.93 7.29 -0.34
N ILE A 95 20.24 8.42 -0.42
CA ILE A 95 19.44 8.98 0.67
C ILE A 95 17.96 8.83 0.33
N THR A 96 17.27 7.86 0.95
CA THR A 96 15.85 7.63 0.73
C THR A 96 15.03 8.37 1.80
N ARG A 97 14.20 9.29 1.36
CA ARG A 97 13.37 10.16 2.19
C ARG A 97 11.90 9.82 2.01
N VAL A 98 11.24 9.38 3.08
CA VAL A 98 9.83 8.97 3.05
C VAL A 98 8.99 9.98 3.82
N THR A 99 7.99 10.58 3.17
CA THR A 99 7.13 11.60 3.79
C THR A 99 5.67 11.43 3.39
N GLY A 100 4.79 12.25 3.95
CA GLY A 100 3.37 12.25 3.55
C GLY A 100 3.12 12.75 2.14
N PHE A 101 3.85 13.83 1.73
CA PHE A 101 3.57 14.59 0.51
C PHE A 101 4.83 14.95 -0.32
N GLY A 102 5.97 14.34 -0.05
CA GLY A 102 7.24 14.64 -0.71
C GLY A 102 8.00 15.78 -0.05
N GLN A 103 9.24 15.99 -0.52
CA GLN A 103 10.15 17.02 -0.02
C GLN A 103 9.81 18.41 -0.59
N THR A 104 9.09 18.47 -1.69
CA THR A 104 8.74 19.69 -2.43
C THR A 104 7.23 19.76 -2.70
N GLY A 105 6.79 20.89 -3.26
CA GLY A 105 5.40 21.09 -3.61
C GLY A 105 4.55 21.75 -2.50
N PRO A 106 3.27 22.05 -2.81
CA PRO A 106 2.43 22.90 -1.95
C PRO A 106 2.07 22.26 -0.62
N TYR A 107 2.16 20.93 -0.50
CA TYR A 107 1.81 20.20 0.72
C TYR A 107 3.01 19.65 1.49
N ALA A 108 4.23 19.85 1.01
CA ALA A 108 5.45 19.29 1.61
C ALA A 108 5.57 19.58 3.14
N GLN A 109 5.14 20.75 3.58
CA GLN A 109 5.21 21.13 4.99
C GLN A 109 3.99 20.68 5.83
N ARG A 110 2.97 20.07 5.21
CA ARG A 110 1.81 19.58 5.95
C ARG A 110 2.15 18.28 6.67
N ALA A 111 1.49 18.06 7.81
CA ALA A 111 1.51 16.74 8.44
C ALA A 111 0.81 15.73 7.51
N GLY A 112 1.47 14.61 7.22
CA GLY A 112 0.94 13.54 6.39
C GLY A 112 1.03 12.21 7.13
N PHE A 113 -0.07 11.45 7.09
CA PHE A 113 -0.18 10.08 7.60
C PHE A 113 -0.91 9.23 6.56
N ALA A 114 -0.82 7.92 6.68
CA ALA A 114 -1.45 6.95 5.78
C ALA A 114 -2.92 7.27 5.50
N THR A 115 -3.73 7.53 6.53
CA THR A 115 -5.15 7.86 6.42
C THR A 115 -5.44 9.09 5.54
N LEU A 116 -4.57 10.11 5.58
CA LEU A 116 -4.73 11.29 4.71
C LEU A 116 -4.44 10.94 3.25
N ALA A 117 -3.44 10.11 2.98
CA ALA A 117 -3.13 9.65 1.63
C ALA A 117 -4.25 8.76 1.07
N GLU A 118 -4.83 7.88 1.88
CA GLU A 118 -5.98 7.05 1.52
C GLU A 118 -7.22 7.89 1.16
N ALA A 119 -7.47 8.95 1.92
CA ALA A 119 -8.59 9.86 1.64
C ALA A 119 -8.32 10.73 0.40
N MET A 120 -7.14 11.33 0.30
CA MET A 120 -6.80 12.30 -0.76
C MET A 120 -6.54 11.63 -2.12
N SER A 121 -6.07 10.39 -2.14
CA SER A 121 -5.92 9.62 -3.38
C SER A 121 -7.27 9.20 -4.00
N GLY A 122 -8.35 9.25 -3.22
CA GLY A 122 -9.66 8.72 -3.60
C GLY A 122 -9.89 7.26 -3.21
N PHE A 123 -8.86 6.55 -2.71
CA PHE A 123 -8.99 5.14 -2.32
C PHE A 123 -10.15 4.90 -1.35
N ALA A 124 -10.20 5.67 -0.26
CA ALA A 124 -11.29 5.53 0.73
C ALA A 124 -12.67 5.81 0.11
N GLY A 125 -12.76 6.74 -0.85
CA GLY A 125 -13.99 7.07 -1.56
C GLY A 125 -14.53 5.94 -2.42
N LEU A 126 -13.65 5.10 -2.96
CA LEU A 126 -13.99 3.96 -3.80
C LEU A 126 -14.24 2.66 -3.04
N ASN A 127 -13.74 2.59 -1.80
CA ASN A 127 -13.83 1.40 -0.98
C ASN A 127 -15.14 1.38 -0.19
N GLY A 128 -15.86 0.28 -0.27
CA GLY A 128 -17.13 0.07 0.44
C GLY A 128 -18.32 -0.22 -0.47
N GLU A 129 -19.46 -0.49 0.16
CA GLU A 129 -20.72 -0.74 -0.54
C GLU A 129 -21.26 0.53 -1.24
N PRO A 130 -22.03 0.39 -2.34
CA PRO A 130 -22.54 1.54 -3.10
C PRO A 130 -23.24 2.59 -2.24
N ASP A 131 -24.10 2.15 -1.33
CA ASP A 131 -24.91 3.00 -0.44
C ASP A 131 -24.26 3.23 0.93
N GLY A 132 -23.05 2.67 1.15
CA GLY A 132 -22.33 2.76 2.40
C GLY A 132 -21.44 4.01 2.50
N PRO A 133 -20.81 4.24 3.67
CA PRO A 133 -19.80 5.28 3.83
C PRO A 133 -18.49 4.89 3.12
N PRO A 134 -17.60 5.86 2.82
CA PRO A 134 -16.21 5.57 2.48
C PRO A 134 -15.53 4.73 3.56
N LEU A 135 -14.70 3.77 3.16
CA LEU A 135 -13.99 2.88 4.08
C LEU A 135 -12.48 2.99 3.92
N LEU A 136 -11.80 3.07 5.06
CA LEU A 136 -10.35 2.94 5.15
C LEU A 136 -9.94 1.46 5.16
N PRO A 137 -8.73 1.11 4.71
CA PRO A 137 -8.24 -0.25 4.84
C PRO A 137 -8.05 -0.62 6.33
N PRO A 138 -8.35 -1.86 6.74
CA PRO A 138 -8.20 -2.29 8.13
C PRO A 138 -6.76 -2.66 8.51
N ILE A 139 -5.80 -2.33 7.68
CA ILE A 139 -4.36 -2.60 7.83
C ILE A 139 -3.57 -1.35 7.44
N ALA A 140 -2.27 -1.31 7.74
CA ALA A 140 -1.35 -0.23 7.35
C ALA A 140 -0.99 -0.31 5.84
N LEU A 141 -2.02 -0.33 4.97
CA LEU A 141 -1.85 -0.56 3.52
C LEU A 141 -0.92 0.47 2.89
N THR A 142 -1.16 1.74 3.16
CA THR A 142 -0.39 2.83 2.56
C THR A 142 1.06 2.81 2.99
N ASP A 143 1.33 2.55 4.29
CA ASP A 143 2.69 2.49 4.82
C ASP A 143 3.46 1.32 4.20
N GLU A 144 2.85 0.15 4.10
CA GLU A 144 3.46 -1.05 3.51
C GLU A 144 3.74 -0.86 2.00
N VAL A 145 2.78 -0.30 1.25
CA VAL A 145 2.99 -0.01 -0.18
C VAL A 145 4.10 1.01 -0.37
N THR A 146 4.11 2.08 0.43
CA THR A 146 5.14 3.11 0.36
C THR A 146 6.52 2.54 0.72
N ALA A 147 6.59 1.62 1.69
CA ALA A 147 7.82 0.93 2.04
C ALA A 147 8.35 0.07 0.87
N LEU A 148 7.46 -0.63 0.14
CA LEU A 148 7.84 -1.39 -1.05
C LEU A 148 8.32 -0.47 -2.18
N VAL A 149 7.63 0.64 -2.43
CA VAL A 149 8.05 1.65 -3.42
C VAL A 149 9.40 2.23 -3.05
N ALA A 150 9.62 2.60 -1.77
CA ALA A 150 10.88 3.13 -1.28
C ALA A 150 12.02 2.11 -1.42
N ALA A 151 11.78 0.84 -1.08
CA ALA A 151 12.77 -0.22 -1.24
C ALA A 151 13.14 -0.42 -2.71
N PHE A 152 12.15 -0.47 -3.61
CA PHE A 152 12.39 -0.60 -5.05
C PHE A 152 13.17 0.59 -5.61
N ALA A 153 12.74 1.83 -5.31
CA ALA A 153 13.42 3.03 -5.78
C ALA A 153 14.86 3.12 -5.25
N THR A 154 15.09 2.73 -3.99
CA THR A 154 16.43 2.63 -3.40
C THR A 154 17.31 1.64 -4.17
N MET A 155 16.79 0.46 -4.53
CA MET A 155 17.55 -0.53 -5.31
C MET A 155 17.87 -0.03 -6.71
N VAL A 156 16.95 0.70 -7.37
CA VAL A 156 17.21 1.35 -8.66
C VAL A 156 18.34 2.40 -8.53
N ALA A 157 18.29 3.21 -7.46
CA ALA A 157 19.32 4.20 -7.17
C ALA A 157 20.69 3.55 -6.95
N LEU A 158 20.76 2.50 -6.13
CA LEU A 158 22.00 1.72 -5.91
C LEU A 158 22.53 1.11 -7.22
N HIS A 159 21.65 0.56 -8.04
CA HIS A 159 22.05 -0.02 -9.34
C HIS A 159 22.63 1.02 -10.30
N SER A 160 22.25 2.29 -10.17
CA SER A 160 22.81 3.38 -11.00
C SER A 160 24.28 3.66 -10.68
N GLY A 161 24.80 3.21 -9.53
CA GLY A 161 26.17 3.42 -9.09
C GLY A 161 26.49 4.88 -8.73
N ARG A 162 25.47 5.69 -8.43
CA ARG A 162 25.64 7.11 -8.06
C ARG A 162 24.85 7.46 -6.83
N GLY A 163 25.45 8.20 -5.90
CA GLY A 163 24.75 8.79 -4.77
C GLY A 163 23.69 9.77 -5.25
N GLN A 164 22.52 9.68 -4.64
CA GLN A 164 21.37 10.50 -4.99
C GLN A 164 20.33 10.52 -3.88
N VAL A 165 19.42 11.48 -3.96
CA VAL A 165 18.26 11.55 -3.09
C VAL A 165 17.08 10.88 -3.77
N VAL A 166 16.44 9.94 -3.07
CA VAL A 166 15.21 9.27 -3.47
C VAL A 166 14.06 9.84 -2.62
N ASP A 167 13.17 10.61 -3.23
CA ASP A 167 12.00 11.19 -2.56
C ASP A 167 10.78 10.29 -2.83
N VAL A 168 10.22 9.72 -1.76
CA VAL A 168 9.03 8.85 -1.81
C VAL A 168 7.99 9.38 -0.84
N ASN A 169 6.73 9.38 -1.27
CA ASN A 169 5.67 9.85 -0.37
C ASN A 169 4.43 8.95 -0.39
N LEU A 170 3.67 9.05 0.70
CA LEU A 170 2.48 8.23 0.92
C LEU A 170 1.41 8.49 -0.15
N LEU A 171 1.17 9.76 -0.50
CA LEU A 171 0.11 10.13 -1.44
C LEU A 171 0.37 9.59 -2.85
N GLU A 172 1.57 9.79 -3.39
CA GLU A 172 1.92 9.31 -4.73
C GLU A 172 1.94 7.78 -4.81
N SER A 173 2.41 7.12 -3.75
CA SER A 173 2.35 5.66 -3.64
C SER A 173 0.91 5.15 -3.71
N MET A 174 -0.04 5.82 -3.06
CA MET A 174 -1.47 5.48 -3.16
C MET A 174 -2.06 5.84 -4.52
N LEU A 175 -1.69 6.98 -5.12
CA LEU A 175 -2.15 7.35 -6.46
C LEU A 175 -1.71 6.32 -7.51
N GLN A 176 -0.52 5.73 -7.37
CA GLN A 176 -0.07 4.64 -8.25
C GLN A 176 -0.99 3.41 -8.16
N LEU A 177 -1.50 3.07 -6.97
CA LEU A 177 -2.46 1.97 -6.79
C LEU A 177 -3.82 2.25 -7.41
N MET A 178 -4.20 3.53 -7.57
CA MET A 178 -5.45 3.90 -8.21
C MET A 178 -5.46 3.57 -9.72
N GLY A 179 -4.32 3.20 -10.29
CA GLY A 179 -4.18 2.79 -11.69
C GLY A 179 -4.65 3.89 -12.66
N PRO A 180 -5.55 3.58 -13.61
CA PRO A 180 -5.98 4.55 -14.63
C PRO A 180 -7.01 5.58 -14.13
N LEU A 181 -7.53 5.46 -12.91
CA LEU A 181 -8.65 6.29 -12.43
C LEU A 181 -8.37 7.79 -12.42
N PRO A 182 -7.20 8.28 -11.95
CA PRO A 182 -6.89 9.71 -12.05
C PRO A 182 -6.88 10.22 -13.50
N ALA A 183 -6.35 9.43 -14.42
CA ALA A 183 -6.33 9.77 -15.84
C ALA A 183 -7.73 9.71 -16.45
N ALA A 184 -8.55 8.74 -16.08
CA ALA A 184 -9.93 8.64 -16.53
C ALA A 184 -10.79 9.82 -16.04
N ALA A 185 -10.61 10.23 -14.79
CA ALA A 185 -11.27 11.40 -14.26
C ALA A 185 -10.87 12.67 -15.03
N ALA A 186 -9.57 12.87 -15.28
CA ALA A 186 -9.08 14.06 -15.98
C ALA A 186 -9.46 14.10 -17.47
N ALA A 187 -9.38 12.96 -18.17
CA ALA A 187 -9.58 12.91 -19.62
C ALA A 187 -11.05 12.72 -20.03
N LEU A 188 -11.84 12.02 -19.22
CA LEU A 188 -13.19 11.60 -19.56
C LEU A 188 -14.27 12.19 -18.62
N GLY A 189 -13.87 12.87 -17.54
CA GLY A 189 -14.79 13.28 -16.47
C GLY A 189 -15.42 12.07 -15.76
N TYR A 190 -14.75 10.90 -15.82
CA TYR A 190 -15.27 9.67 -15.21
C TYR A 190 -15.08 9.71 -13.71
N ASP A 191 -16.19 9.64 -12.98
CA ASP A 191 -16.22 9.48 -11.53
C ASP A 191 -16.68 8.05 -11.20
N GLN A 192 -15.78 7.24 -10.67
CA GLN A 192 -16.09 5.85 -10.35
C GLN A 192 -16.94 5.76 -9.10
N PRO A 193 -18.15 5.17 -9.17
CA PRO A 193 -18.93 4.87 -7.97
C PRO A 193 -18.29 3.76 -7.14
N ARG A 194 -18.67 3.64 -5.88
CA ARG A 194 -18.37 2.44 -5.09
C ARG A 194 -19.10 1.24 -5.68
N LEU A 195 -18.39 0.12 -5.77
CA LEU A 195 -18.89 -1.12 -6.37
C LEU A 195 -18.80 -2.32 -5.40
N GLY A 196 -18.75 -2.07 -4.09
CA GLY A 196 -18.49 -3.12 -3.12
C GLY A 196 -17.15 -3.81 -3.42
N SER A 197 -17.19 -5.12 -3.60
CA SER A 197 -16.02 -5.93 -4.00
C SER A 197 -15.80 -5.96 -5.52
N GLY A 198 -16.60 -5.23 -6.31
CA GLY A 198 -16.52 -5.17 -7.77
C GLY A 198 -15.42 -4.23 -8.27
N ILE A 199 -15.12 -4.32 -9.56
CA ILE A 199 -14.30 -3.34 -10.31
C ILE A 199 -15.05 -2.96 -11.60
N PRO A 200 -14.80 -1.76 -12.18
CA PRO A 200 -15.64 -1.26 -13.27
C PRO A 200 -15.55 -2.06 -14.58
N TYR A 201 -14.47 -2.76 -14.83
CA TYR A 201 -14.14 -3.38 -16.11
C TYR A 201 -14.13 -4.92 -16.10
N SER A 202 -14.58 -5.57 -15.01
CA SER A 202 -14.69 -7.05 -14.92
C SER A 202 -15.99 -7.45 -14.22
N VAL A 203 -16.76 -8.33 -14.88
CA VAL A 203 -18.05 -8.85 -14.41
C VAL A 203 -18.21 -10.30 -14.86
N PRO A 204 -18.63 -11.22 -13.95
CA PRO A 204 -18.81 -11.00 -12.52
C PRO A 204 -17.47 -10.91 -11.77
N ARG A 205 -17.42 -10.03 -10.79
CA ARG A 205 -16.35 -9.95 -9.80
C ARG A 205 -16.91 -9.39 -8.51
N GLY A 206 -16.86 -10.16 -7.44
CA GLY A 206 -17.41 -9.76 -6.15
C GLY A 206 -17.26 -10.82 -5.08
N THR A 207 -17.81 -10.50 -3.90
CA THR A 207 -18.01 -11.45 -2.81
C THR A 207 -19.50 -11.76 -2.71
N TYR A 208 -19.81 -13.04 -2.54
CA TYR A 208 -21.19 -13.53 -2.53
C TYR A 208 -21.40 -14.39 -1.29
N ARG A 209 -22.62 -14.31 -0.72
CA ARG A 209 -22.98 -15.07 0.48
C ARG A 209 -23.58 -16.41 0.10
N THR A 210 -23.06 -17.48 0.67
CA THR A 210 -23.53 -18.86 0.44
C THR A 210 -24.68 -19.21 1.35
N LYS A 211 -25.34 -20.35 1.08
CA LYS A 211 -26.46 -20.89 1.90
C LYS A 211 -26.07 -21.14 3.36
N ASP A 212 -24.83 -21.52 3.61
CA ASP A 212 -24.26 -21.73 4.94
C ASP A 212 -23.59 -20.48 5.53
N GLU A 213 -24.01 -19.29 5.06
CA GLU A 213 -23.62 -17.99 5.58
C GLU A 213 -22.12 -17.67 5.43
N GLN A 214 -21.39 -18.41 4.60
CA GLN A 214 -19.98 -18.14 4.30
C GLN A 214 -19.86 -17.12 3.16
N GLY A 215 -18.72 -16.41 3.11
CA GLY A 215 -18.37 -15.54 1.98
C GLY A 215 -17.49 -16.26 0.97
N VAL A 216 -17.85 -16.23 -0.30
CA VAL A 216 -16.99 -16.68 -1.40
C VAL A 216 -16.66 -15.51 -2.32
N ALA A 217 -15.41 -15.42 -2.76
CA ALA A 217 -14.97 -14.43 -3.73
C ALA A 217 -14.89 -15.07 -5.12
N ILE A 218 -15.51 -14.45 -6.10
CA ILE A 218 -15.50 -14.88 -7.50
C ILE A 218 -14.90 -13.75 -8.34
N SER A 219 -14.02 -14.11 -9.27
CA SER A 219 -13.43 -13.17 -10.23
C SER A 219 -13.27 -13.82 -11.59
N THR A 220 -13.68 -13.12 -12.64
CA THR A 220 -13.63 -13.58 -14.02
C THR A 220 -12.71 -12.69 -14.85
N SER A 221 -11.40 -12.89 -14.69
CA SER A 221 -10.39 -12.05 -15.35
C SER A 221 -10.16 -12.37 -16.82
N SER A 222 -10.72 -13.48 -17.35
CA SER A 222 -10.59 -13.87 -18.73
C SER A 222 -11.93 -14.30 -19.35
N GLU A 223 -12.08 -14.13 -20.66
CA GLU A 223 -13.31 -14.50 -21.36
C GLU A 223 -13.71 -15.98 -21.21
N PRO A 224 -12.77 -16.98 -21.28
CA PRO A 224 -13.14 -18.37 -21.04
C PRO A 224 -13.70 -18.64 -19.65
N VAL A 225 -13.12 -17.99 -18.62
CA VAL A 225 -13.61 -18.13 -17.24
C VAL A 225 -14.96 -17.47 -17.08
N ALA A 226 -15.14 -16.26 -17.62
CA ALA A 226 -16.43 -15.57 -17.60
C ALA A 226 -17.54 -16.40 -18.25
N ARG A 227 -17.28 -17.02 -19.43
CA ARG A 227 -18.24 -17.86 -20.11
C ARG A 227 -18.66 -19.08 -19.27
N ARG A 228 -17.69 -19.79 -18.66
CA ARG A 228 -18.02 -20.93 -17.77
C ARG A 228 -18.90 -20.49 -16.58
N VAL A 229 -18.61 -19.36 -15.99
CA VAL A 229 -19.44 -18.82 -14.91
C VAL A 229 -20.83 -18.48 -15.41
N LEU A 230 -20.99 -17.85 -16.57
CA LEU A 230 -22.30 -17.56 -17.16
C LEU A 230 -23.10 -18.83 -17.45
N GLU A 231 -22.44 -19.88 -17.98
CA GLU A 231 -23.06 -21.20 -18.19
C GLU A 231 -23.56 -21.80 -16.87
N LEU A 232 -22.75 -21.77 -15.81
CA LEU A 232 -23.14 -22.29 -14.48
C LEU A 232 -24.34 -21.55 -13.88
N VAL A 233 -24.46 -20.23 -14.09
CA VAL A 233 -25.55 -19.42 -13.52
C VAL A 233 -26.75 -19.28 -14.45
N GLY A 234 -26.77 -20.00 -15.58
CA GLY A 234 -27.90 -20.05 -16.53
C GLY A 234 -27.98 -18.85 -17.47
N LEU A 235 -26.86 -18.17 -17.73
CA LEU A 235 -26.74 -17.04 -18.65
C LEU A 235 -25.85 -17.35 -19.86
N GLY A 236 -25.46 -18.61 -20.08
CA GLY A 236 -24.50 -19.02 -21.14
C GLY A 236 -24.99 -18.77 -22.57
N ASP A 237 -26.31 -18.81 -22.81
CA ASP A 237 -26.91 -18.63 -24.14
C ASP A 237 -27.16 -17.17 -24.52
N ASP A 238 -26.84 -16.23 -23.64
CA ASP A 238 -27.05 -14.80 -23.91
C ASP A 238 -25.88 -14.19 -24.68
N ASP A 239 -26.10 -13.95 -25.99
CA ASP A 239 -25.11 -13.33 -26.88
C ASP A 239 -24.65 -11.95 -26.42
N GLY A 240 -25.50 -11.18 -25.74
CA GLY A 240 -25.16 -9.87 -25.19
C GLY A 240 -24.11 -9.91 -24.10
N LEU A 241 -23.98 -11.04 -23.41
CA LEU A 241 -23.02 -11.23 -22.30
C LEU A 241 -21.69 -11.87 -22.74
N ARG A 242 -21.52 -12.19 -24.02
CA ARG A 242 -20.30 -12.83 -24.52
C ARG A 242 -19.06 -11.96 -24.39
N THR A 243 -19.22 -10.65 -24.38
CA THR A 243 -18.12 -9.69 -24.26
C THR A 243 -18.04 -9.06 -22.87
N SER A 244 -16.84 -8.67 -22.45
CA SER A 244 -16.66 -7.94 -21.18
C SER A 244 -17.52 -6.66 -21.15
N ALA A 245 -17.59 -5.92 -22.26
CA ALA A 245 -18.41 -4.71 -22.36
C ALA A 245 -19.90 -5.00 -22.14
N GLY A 246 -20.42 -6.08 -22.74
CA GLY A 246 -21.81 -6.50 -22.54
C GLY A 246 -22.10 -6.85 -21.08
N ARG A 247 -21.23 -7.61 -20.44
CA ARG A 247 -21.36 -7.95 -19.01
C ARG A 247 -21.29 -6.72 -18.10
N VAL A 248 -20.41 -5.78 -18.42
CA VAL A 248 -20.31 -4.52 -17.67
C VAL A 248 -21.58 -3.69 -17.82
N ALA A 249 -22.15 -3.63 -19.03
CA ALA A 249 -23.39 -2.90 -19.28
C ALA A 249 -24.59 -3.50 -18.53
N ASP A 250 -24.62 -4.83 -18.35
CA ASP A 250 -25.69 -5.55 -17.66
C ASP A 250 -25.23 -6.18 -16.32
N ARG A 251 -24.35 -5.45 -15.63
CA ARG A 251 -23.73 -5.88 -14.35
C ARG A 251 -24.76 -6.37 -13.35
N ALA A 252 -25.80 -5.61 -13.10
CA ALA A 252 -26.77 -5.91 -12.07
C ALA A 252 -27.42 -7.30 -12.28
N ARG A 253 -27.79 -7.61 -13.53
CA ARG A 253 -28.37 -8.92 -13.88
C ARG A 253 -27.38 -10.07 -13.71
N VAL A 254 -26.11 -9.86 -14.11
CA VAL A 254 -25.08 -10.89 -13.95
C VAL A 254 -24.77 -11.13 -12.48
N ASP A 255 -24.58 -10.07 -11.69
CA ASP A 255 -24.30 -10.17 -10.25
C ASP A 255 -25.48 -10.80 -9.49
N GLU A 256 -26.72 -10.49 -9.87
CA GLU A 256 -27.93 -11.14 -9.31
C GLU A 256 -27.98 -12.65 -9.60
N ALA A 257 -27.67 -13.05 -10.83
CA ALA A 257 -27.66 -14.47 -11.21
C ALA A 257 -26.58 -15.25 -10.44
N VAL A 258 -25.39 -14.68 -10.30
CA VAL A 258 -24.31 -15.26 -9.50
C VAL A 258 -24.68 -15.33 -8.02
N SER A 259 -25.23 -14.25 -7.48
CA SER A 259 -25.66 -14.17 -6.07
C SER A 259 -26.71 -15.24 -5.75
N ARG A 260 -27.70 -15.42 -6.62
CA ARG A 260 -28.72 -16.46 -6.48
C ARG A 260 -28.12 -17.86 -6.54
N TYR A 261 -27.28 -18.14 -7.54
CA TYR A 261 -26.63 -19.45 -7.68
C TYR A 261 -25.79 -19.81 -6.46
N VAL A 262 -25.03 -18.86 -5.93
CA VAL A 262 -24.20 -19.03 -4.74
C VAL A 262 -25.04 -19.16 -3.48
N GLY A 263 -26.09 -18.35 -3.32
CA GLY A 263 -26.96 -18.34 -2.15
C GLY A 263 -27.78 -19.64 -1.96
N GLU A 264 -27.94 -20.43 -3.01
CA GLU A 264 -28.62 -21.74 -2.95
C GLU A 264 -27.69 -22.91 -2.54
N ARG A 265 -26.38 -22.66 -2.40
CA ARG A 265 -25.34 -23.68 -2.22
C ARG A 265 -24.45 -23.36 -1.03
N THR A 266 -23.86 -24.41 -0.45
CA THR A 266 -22.82 -24.27 0.56
C THR A 266 -21.51 -23.76 -0.07
N ALA A 267 -20.61 -23.20 0.73
CA ALA A 267 -19.30 -22.77 0.25
C ALA A 267 -18.51 -23.90 -0.41
N ALA A 268 -18.58 -25.11 0.16
CA ALA A 268 -17.91 -26.29 -0.41
C ALA A 268 -18.44 -26.62 -1.80
N GLU A 269 -19.77 -26.67 -1.98
CA GLU A 269 -20.40 -26.92 -3.28
C GLU A 269 -20.07 -25.85 -4.33
N VAL A 270 -20.02 -24.57 -3.91
CA VAL A 270 -19.62 -23.48 -4.82
C VAL A 270 -18.16 -23.64 -5.25
N ILE A 271 -17.26 -23.87 -4.31
CA ILE A 271 -15.83 -24.05 -4.61
C ILE A 271 -15.62 -25.21 -5.57
N GLU A 272 -16.21 -26.37 -5.32
CA GLU A 272 -16.13 -27.54 -6.18
C GLU A 272 -16.53 -27.20 -7.64
N ARG A 273 -17.67 -26.50 -7.81
CA ARG A 273 -18.22 -26.15 -9.13
C ARG A 273 -17.44 -25.09 -9.89
N PHE A 274 -16.77 -24.16 -9.19
CA PHE A 274 -16.06 -23.05 -9.82
C PHE A 274 -14.56 -23.35 -10.06
N VAL A 275 -14.00 -24.39 -9.44
CA VAL A 275 -12.62 -24.80 -9.64
C VAL A 275 -12.45 -25.76 -10.84
N GLU A 276 -13.49 -26.51 -11.19
CA GLU A 276 -13.53 -27.33 -12.41
C GLU A 276 -13.64 -26.46 -13.70
#